data_3fd2c93d0ea0fbb37a4a2db946482c87
#
_entry.id   3fd2c93d0ea0fbb37a4a2db946482c87
#
_cell.length_a   1.000
_cell.length_b   1.000
_cell.length_c   1.000
_cell.angle_alpha   90.00
_cell.angle_beta   90.00
_cell.angle_gamma   90.00
#
_symmetry.space_group_name_H-M   'P 1'
#
loop_
_entity.id
_entity.type
_entity.pdbx_description
1 polymer ?
#
loop_
_entity_poly.entity_id
_entity_poly.type
_entity_poly.pdbx_seq_one_letter_code
_entity_poly.pdbx_strand_id
1 'polypeptide(L)'
;MKDMKKAVLLVSALMLFTFNASSTEPSGHLSLGLEAGTTGAGIQIAVPIIKDHLVITAGYNYAKGSFALSHDGLNMGGISGSINDYINDGNSYLSKVPGESRRLSPMPNSTSVDVDADIDLGGFKAVLEFYPSKNSGFHINAGVFAGSEGILDAYGSAPDYWKAYSSMVNDAKTIAKDYPDYSSVVGSIPELSATVGDRTLALKDDGIVNLGLKTAAIRPYLGLGFGRSLPRKHFGFQFDLGVLYTGKYDITSANEVEGTSGYKVENEKITQALELADKICIYPQMSLRLIYKIF
;
A
#
# COMPACT_ATOMS: atom_id res chain seq x y z
N MET A 1 9.21 -1.77 -14.23
CA MET A 1 9.52 -2.62 -15.40
C MET A 1 11.00 -3.04 -15.50
N LYS A 2 11.97 -2.19 -15.19
CA LYS A 2 13.41 -2.49 -15.27
C LYS A 2 13.87 -3.51 -14.20
N ASP A 3 13.31 -3.44 -13.01
CA ASP A 3 13.68 -4.31 -11.87
C ASP A 3 12.98 -5.66 -11.91
N MET A 4 11.78 -5.74 -12.48
CA MET A 4 11.10 -7.02 -12.77
C MET A 4 11.89 -7.88 -13.76
N LYS A 5 12.55 -7.26 -14.77
CA LYS A 5 13.45 -7.97 -15.68
C LYS A 5 14.68 -8.52 -14.98
N LYS A 6 15.23 -7.78 -14.00
CA LYS A 6 16.38 -8.26 -13.18
C LYS A 6 15.98 -9.42 -12.27
N ALA A 7 14.78 -9.35 -11.64
CA ALA A 7 14.26 -10.44 -10.80
C ALA A 7 14.02 -11.72 -11.60
N VAL A 8 13.40 -11.59 -12.80
CA VAL A 8 13.21 -12.71 -13.72
C VAL A 8 14.54 -13.29 -14.18
N LEU A 9 15.54 -12.45 -14.44
CA LEU A 9 16.89 -12.89 -14.84
C LEU A 9 17.61 -13.60 -13.68
N LEU A 10 17.43 -13.13 -12.44
CA LEU A 10 18.02 -13.77 -11.25
C LEU A 10 17.40 -15.13 -10.96
N VAL A 11 16.08 -15.25 -11.08
CA VAL A 11 15.34 -16.51 -10.94
C VAL A 11 15.70 -17.48 -12.07
N SER A 12 15.81 -16.99 -13.32
CA SER A 12 16.25 -17.81 -14.46
C SER A 12 17.69 -18.27 -14.31
N ALA A 13 18.59 -17.40 -13.82
CA ALA A 13 19.99 -17.75 -13.54
C ALA A 13 20.10 -18.78 -12.41
N LEU A 14 19.28 -18.64 -11.35
CA LEU A 14 19.21 -19.62 -10.27
C LEU A 14 18.69 -20.97 -10.76
N MET A 15 17.69 -20.98 -11.64
CA MET A 15 17.21 -22.22 -12.30
C MET A 15 18.26 -22.87 -13.20
N LEU A 16 19.02 -22.08 -13.96
CA LEU A 16 20.11 -22.59 -14.80
C LEU A 16 21.27 -23.18 -13.99
N PHE A 17 21.57 -22.62 -12.81
CA PHE A 17 22.57 -23.15 -11.90
C PHE A 17 22.19 -24.53 -11.31
N THR A 18 20.91 -24.78 -11.08
CA THR A 18 20.42 -26.04 -10.52
C THR A 18 20.49 -27.20 -11.55
N PHE A 19 20.39 -26.89 -12.84
CA PHE A 19 20.47 -27.90 -13.91
C PHE A 19 21.91 -28.39 -14.18
N ASN A 20 22.94 -27.62 -13.81
CA ASN A 20 24.33 -28.00 -14.05
C ASN A 20 25.05 -28.69 -12.85
N ALA A 21 24.39 -28.80 -11.70
CA ALA A 21 24.96 -29.36 -10.48
C ALA A 21 24.77 -30.88 -10.33
N SER A 22 24.39 -31.60 -11.38
CA SER A 22 24.14 -33.05 -11.25
C SER A 22 25.15 -33.91 -11.97
N SER A 23 26.07 -34.46 -11.21
CA SER A 23 26.86 -35.62 -11.57
C SER A 23 26.65 -36.82 -10.63
N THR A 24 25.52 -36.93 -9.98
CA THR A 24 25.12 -38.15 -9.27
C THR A 24 23.64 -38.38 -9.49
N GLU A 25 23.28 -39.45 -10.17
CA GLU A 25 21.97 -39.99 -10.51
C GLU A 25 20.80 -38.97 -10.43
N PRO A 26 20.13 -38.66 -11.53
CA PRO A 26 18.98 -37.74 -11.51
C PRO A 26 17.92 -38.38 -10.60
N SER A 27 17.84 -37.95 -9.36
CA SER A 27 16.64 -38.18 -8.56
C SER A 27 15.53 -37.29 -9.16
N GLY A 28 15.01 -37.70 -10.31
CA GLY A 28 14.09 -36.96 -11.16
C GLY A 28 12.73 -36.81 -10.51
N HIS A 29 12.66 -36.17 -9.32
CA HIS A 29 11.43 -35.88 -8.66
C HIS A 29 11.10 -34.40 -8.88
N LEU A 30 9.95 -34.18 -9.52
CA LEU A 30 9.36 -32.84 -9.72
C LEU A 30 7.99 -32.84 -9.07
N SER A 31 7.65 -31.79 -8.37
CA SER A 31 6.29 -31.57 -7.88
C SER A 31 5.74 -30.21 -8.29
N LEU A 32 4.42 -30.17 -8.44
CA LEU A 32 3.64 -28.96 -8.61
C LEU A 32 2.85 -28.70 -7.32
N GLY A 33 2.79 -27.46 -6.90
CA GLY A 33 1.99 -27.02 -5.75
C GLY A 33 1.02 -25.92 -6.12
N LEU A 34 -0.19 -26.04 -5.57
CA LEU A 34 -1.13 -24.92 -5.46
C LEU A 34 -1.01 -24.35 -4.05
N GLU A 35 -0.93 -23.05 -3.93
CA GLU A 35 -0.76 -22.36 -2.66
C GLU A 35 -1.88 -21.37 -2.42
N ALA A 36 -2.28 -21.25 -1.16
CA ALA A 36 -3.11 -20.17 -0.66
C ALA A 36 -2.52 -19.66 0.66
N GLY A 37 -2.40 -18.36 0.81
CA GLY A 37 -1.78 -17.76 1.99
C GLY A 37 -1.97 -16.26 2.08
N THR A 38 -1.28 -15.65 3.03
CA THR A 38 -1.33 -14.20 3.25
C THR A 38 -0.76 -13.38 2.08
N THR A 39 0.05 -13.98 1.22
CA THR A 39 0.54 -13.40 -0.03
C THR A 39 -0.31 -13.82 -1.25
N GLY A 40 -1.54 -14.28 -1.03
CA GLY A 40 -2.52 -14.63 -2.06
C GLY A 40 -2.51 -16.09 -2.47
N ALA A 41 -3.09 -16.37 -3.64
CA ALA A 41 -3.10 -17.68 -4.25
C ALA A 41 -1.95 -17.80 -5.26
N GLY A 42 -1.36 -18.99 -5.37
CA GLY A 42 -0.19 -19.17 -6.22
C GLY A 42 0.02 -20.58 -6.72
N ILE A 43 0.99 -20.68 -7.61
CA ILE A 43 1.49 -21.94 -8.14
C ILE A 43 3.01 -22.01 -7.91
N GLN A 44 3.51 -23.21 -7.68
CA GLN A 44 4.93 -23.43 -7.50
C GLN A 44 5.39 -24.76 -8.06
N ILE A 45 6.67 -24.83 -8.33
CA ILE A 45 7.39 -26.08 -8.65
C ILE A 45 8.43 -26.34 -7.55
N ALA A 46 8.69 -27.60 -7.27
CA ALA A 46 9.74 -28.00 -6.34
C ALA A 46 10.59 -29.11 -6.92
N VAL A 47 11.91 -28.99 -6.68
CA VAL A 47 12.94 -29.91 -7.16
C VAL A 47 13.91 -30.23 -6.01
N PRO A 48 14.30 -31.48 -5.78
CA PRO A 48 15.28 -31.82 -4.76
C PRO A 48 16.69 -31.41 -5.22
N ILE A 49 17.43 -30.72 -4.36
CA ILE A 49 18.86 -30.47 -4.50
C ILE A 49 19.61 -31.62 -3.83
N ILE A 50 19.20 -31.98 -2.60
CA ILE A 50 19.74 -33.14 -1.86
C ILE A 50 18.54 -34.01 -1.49
N LYS A 51 18.53 -35.22 -1.95
CA LYS A 51 17.42 -36.17 -1.71
C LYS A 51 17.05 -36.21 -0.23
N ASP A 52 15.77 -36.06 0.06
CA ASP A 52 15.16 -36.07 1.38
C ASP A 52 15.54 -34.93 2.34
N HIS A 53 16.54 -34.09 2.01
CA HIS A 53 17.06 -33.07 2.93
C HIS A 53 16.96 -31.63 2.42
N LEU A 54 17.20 -31.37 1.14
CA LEU A 54 17.20 -30.01 0.61
C LEU A 54 16.38 -29.94 -0.69
N VAL A 55 15.39 -29.07 -0.70
CA VAL A 55 14.50 -28.83 -1.84
C VAL A 55 14.55 -27.35 -2.18
N ILE A 56 14.58 -27.03 -3.46
CA ILE A 56 14.32 -25.68 -3.95
C ILE A 56 12.89 -25.61 -4.48
N THR A 57 12.19 -24.59 -4.08
CA THR A 57 10.86 -24.27 -4.62
C THR A 57 10.91 -22.91 -5.29
N ALA A 58 10.25 -22.79 -6.44
CA ALA A 58 10.04 -21.53 -7.14
C ALA A 58 8.58 -21.40 -7.53
N GLY A 59 8.01 -20.22 -7.40
CA GLY A 59 6.60 -20.01 -7.65
C GLY A 59 6.23 -18.55 -7.89
N TYR A 60 4.95 -18.36 -8.19
CA TYR A 60 4.33 -17.06 -8.32
C TYR A 60 3.03 -17.03 -7.53
N ASN A 61 2.87 -15.99 -6.73
CA ASN A 61 1.65 -15.73 -5.97
C ASN A 61 0.94 -14.51 -6.58
N TYR A 62 -0.37 -14.57 -6.64
CA TYR A 62 -1.25 -13.50 -7.08
C TYR A 62 -2.10 -13.04 -5.91
N ALA A 63 -1.94 -11.78 -5.52
CA ALA A 63 -2.71 -11.16 -4.46
C ALA A 63 -2.97 -9.70 -4.84
N LYS A 64 -3.99 -9.48 -5.64
CA LYS A 64 -4.50 -8.15 -5.97
C LYS A 64 -5.94 -8.07 -5.52
N GLY A 65 -6.30 -6.92 -4.97
CA GLY A 65 -7.67 -6.64 -4.57
C GLY A 65 -7.90 -5.15 -4.48
N SER A 66 -9.15 -4.76 -4.72
CA SER A 66 -9.61 -3.39 -4.55
C SER A 66 -10.75 -3.39 -3.55
N PHE A 67 -10.82 -2.38 -2.72
CA PHE A 67 -11.95 -2.15 -1.83
C PHE A 67 -12.30 -0.68 -1.79
N ALA A 68 -13.58 -0.40 -1.65
CA ALA A 68 -14.12 0.93 -1.51
C ALA A 68 -14.81 1.04 -0.15
N LEU A 69 -14.56 2.15 0.54
CA LEU A 69 -15.18 2.49 1.82
C LEU A 69 -15.76 3.88 1.72
N SER A 70 -17.00 4.04 2.15
CA SER A 70 -17.63 5.36 2.30
C SER A 70 -17.94 5.59 3.77
N HIS A 71 -17.64 6.77 4.25
CA HIS A 71 -17.95 7.18 5.62
C HIS A 71 -18.68 8.52 5.60
N ASP A 72 -19.90 8.52 6.12
CA ASP A 72 -20.74 9.72 6.22
C ASP A 72 -20.49 10.44 7.56
N GLY A 73 -20.58 11.76 7.51
CA GLY A 73 -20.55 12.58 8.71
C GLY A 73 -19.17 12.74 9.34
N LEU A 74 -18.09 12.63 8.54
CA LEU A 74 -16.74 12.96 9.02
C LEU A 74 -16.74 14.42 9.51
N ASN A 75 -16.27 14.62 10.75
CA ASN A 75 -16.21 15.95 11.36
C ASN A 75 -15.07 16.77 10.75
N MET A 76 -15.43 17.86 10.08
CA MET A 76 -14.53 18.82 9.45
C MET A 76 -14.43 20.13 10.24
N GLY A 77 -15.03 20.22 11.43
CA GLY A 77 -15.22 21.46 12.18
C GLY A 77 -13.95 22.28 12.40
N GLY A 78 -12.82 21.62 12.59
CA GLY A 78 -11.54 22.30 12.72
C GLY A 78 -11.08 23.00 11.44
N ILE A 79 -11.13 22.30 10.29
CA ILE A 79 -10.77 22.85 8.97
C ILE A 79 -11.79 23.89 8.55
N SER A 80 -13.07 23.57 8.69
CA SER A 80 -14.18 24.48 8.37
C SER A 80 -14.15 25.74 9.22
N GLY A 81 -13.79 25.64 10.50
CA GLY A 81 -13.66 26.78 11.41
C GLY A 81 -12.64 27.80 10.90
N SER A 82 -11.44 27.36 10.57
CA SER A 82 -10.38 28.22 10.05
C SER A 82 -10.78 28.91 8.74
N ILE A 83 -11.44 28.16 7.82
CA ILE A 83 -11.91 28.75 6.56
C ILE A 83 -13.08 29.72 6.82
N ASN A 84 -13.99 29.38 7.73
CA ASN A 84 -15.13 30.23 8.07
C ASN A 84 -14.70 31.55 8.72
N ASP A 85 -13.58 31.62 9.41
CA ASP A 85 -13.03 32.89 9.90
C ASP A 85 -12.72 33.84 8.75
N TYR A 86 -12.07 33.34 7.66
CA TYR A 86 -11.85 34.13 6.43
C TYR A 86 -13.14 34.53 5.75
N ILE A 87 -14.13 33.62 5.70
CA ILE A 87 -15.45 33.91 5.12
C ILE A 87 -16.13 35.04 5.91
N ASN A 88 -16.05 35.00 7.23
CA ASN A 88 -16.62 36.01 8.11
C ASN A 88 -15.95 37.38 7.92
N ASP A 89 -14.62 37.40 7.83
CA ASP A 89 -13.86 38.62 7.56
C ASP A 89 -14.22 39.20 6.18
N GLY A 90 -14.28 38.37 5.15
CA GLY A 90 -14.69 38.75 3.81
C GLY A 90 -16.11 39.28 3.76
N ASN A 91 -17.06 38.62 4.41
CA ASN A 91 -18.45 39.04 4.49
C ASN A 91 -18.60 40.34 5.30
N SER A 92 -17.78 40.53 6.33
CA SER A 92 -17.73 41.78 7.10
C SER A 92 -17.27 42.97 6.24
N TYR A 93 -16.25 42.76 5.39
CA TYR A 93 -15.83 43.76 4.41
C TYR A 93 -16.99 44.10 3.44
N LEU A 94 -17.60 43.08 2.82
CA LEU A 94 -18.68 43.25 1.84
C LEU A 94 -19.91 43.98 2.43
N SER A 95 -20.18 43.78 3.72
CA SER A 95 -21.31 44.47 4.40
C SER A 95 -21.14 45.96 4.48
N LYS A 96 -19.92 46.48 4.36
CA LYS A 96 -19.62 47.92 4.39
C LYS A 96 -19.60 48.54 3.00
N VAL A 97 -19.72 47.74 1.94
CA VAL A 97 -19.77 48.25 0.55
C VAL A 97 -21.21 48.62 0.16
N PRO A 98 -21.49 49.87 -0.15
CA PRO A 98 -22.83 50.30 -0.51
C PRO A 98 -23.36 49.57 -1.77
N GLY A 99 -24.57 48.97 -1.65
CA GLY A 99 -25.19 48.27 -2.78
C GLY A 99 -24.72 46.83 -3.00
N GLU A 100 -23.71 46.34 -2.24
CA GLU A 100 -23.23 44.97 -2.36
C GLU A 100 -24.07 44.02 -1.50
N SER A 101 -24.64 42.98 -2.14
CA SER A 101 -25.46 41.96 -1.48
C SER A 101 -24.85 40.58 -1.49
N ARG A 102 -23.76 40.36 -2.27
CA ARG A 102 -23.08 39.07 -2.34
C ARG A 102 -22.44 38.71 -1.00
N ARG A 103 -22.50 37.42 -0.67
CA ARG A 103 -21.86 36.87 0.52
C ARG A 103 -21.24 35.53 0.18
N LEU A 104 -20.09 35.24 0.78
CA LEU A 104 -19.49 33.91 0.73
C LEU A 104 -20.28 32.95 1.61
N SER A 105 -20.56 31.77 1.11
CA SER A 105 -21.21 30.69 1.85
C SER A 105 -20.27 30.03 2.84
N PRO A 106 -20.73 29.72 4.06
CA PRO A 106 -19.89 29.04 5.05
C PRO A 106 -19.56 27.59 4.62
N MET A 107 -18.43 27.10 5.06
CA MET A 107 -18.04 25.70 4.88
C MET A 107 -18.85 24.77 5.80
N PRO A 108 -19.22 23.58 5.31
CA PRO A 108 -19.92 22.59 6.13
C PRO A 108 -19.02 22.04 7.23
N ASN A 109 -19.59 21.73 8.40
CA ASN A 109 -18.86 21.15 9.53
C ASN A 109 -18.70 19.63 9.44
N SER A 110 -19.34 18.99 8.49
CA SER A 110 -19.24 17.55 8.23
C SER A 110 -19.33 17.25 6.74
N THR A 111 -18.76 16.15 6.32
CA THR A 111 -18.82 15.69 4.93
C THR A 111 -18.79 14.17 4.86
N SER A 112 -19.23 13.62 3.72
CA SER A 112 -18.96 12.24 3.36
C SER A 112 -17.56 12.14 2.76
N VAL A 113 -16.88 11.03 3.05
CA VAL A 113 -15.56 10.72 2.49
C VAL A 113 -15.63 9.35 1.84
N ASP A 114 -15.19 9.28 0.61
CA ASP A 114 -15.02 8.04 -0.14
C ASP A 114 -13.53 7.71 -0.20
N VAL A 115 -13.19 6.45 0.07
CA VAL A 115 -11.82 5.93 0.01
C VAL A 115 -11.83 4.68 -0.85
N ASP A 116 -11.13 4.74 -1.96
CA ASP A 116 -10.82 3.59 -2.80
C ASP A 116 -9.39 3.15 -2.53
N ALA A 117 -9.16 1.85 -2.37
CA ALA A 117 -7.82 1.34 -2.13
C ALA A 117 -7.55 0.06 -2.92
N ASP A 118 -6.38 0.02 -3.54
CA ASP A 118 -5.86 -1.09 -4.32
C ASP A 118 -4.67 -1.72 -3.58
N ILE A 119 -4.71 -3.05 -3.42
CA ILE A 119 -3.64 -3.83 -2.79
C ILE A 119 -2.96 -4.70 -3.85
N ASP A 120 -1.63 -4.74 -3.88
CA ASP A 120 -0.81 -5.65 -4.68
C ASP A 120 0.30 -6.29 -3.84
N LEU A 121 0.06 -7.51 -3.37
CA LEU A 121 1.02 -8.32 -2.60
C LEU A 121 1.59 -9.49 -3.41
N GLY A 122 1.22 -9.60 -4.69
CA GLY A 122 1.67 -10.68 -5.56
C GLY A 122 3.16 -10.59 -5.92
N GLY A 123 3.71 -11.70 -6.39
CA GLY A 123 5.10 -11.73 -6.83
C GLY A 123 5.68 -13.13 -6.99
N PHE A 124 6.91 -13.17 -7.48
CA PHE A 124 7.71 -14.40 -7.58
C PHE A 124 8.35 -14.73 -6.25
N LYS A 125 8.58 -16.02 -6.02
CA LYS A 125 9.34 -16.49 -4.87
C LYS A 125 10.32 -17.59 -5.27
N ALA A 126 11.45 -17.65 -4.55
CA ALA A 126 12.39 -18.76 -4.58
C ALA A 126 12.77 -19.07 -3.14
N VAL A 127 12.54 -20.31 -2.71
CA VAL A 127 12.71 -20.75 -1.32
C VAL A 127 13.47 -22.06 -1.28
N LEU A 128 14.47 -22.14 -0.40
CA LEU A 128 15.14 -23.36 0.00
C LEU A 128 14.45 -23.92 1.23
N GLU A 129 14.10 -25.19 1.19
CA GLU A 129 13.48 -25.94 2.27
C GLU A 129 14.45 -27.00 2.78
N PHE A 130 14.89 -26.87 4.02
CA PHE A 130 15.78 -27.81 4.67
C PHE A 130 14.99 -28.72 5.61
N TYR A 131 15.06 -30.01 5.37
CA TYR A 131 14.46 -31.08 6.16
C TYR A 131 15.53 -31.73 7.05
N PRO A 132 15.56 -31.45 8.37
CA PRO A 132 16.57 -32.04 9.28
C PRO A 132 16.47 -33.55 9.36
N SER A 133 15.29 -34.10 9.14
CA SER A 133 15.07 -35.56 9.16
C SER A 133 14.32 -36.04 7.92
N LYS A 134 14.87 -37.08 7.29
CA LYS A 134 14.22 -37.72 6.13
C LYS A 134 12.83 -38.29 6.42
N ASN A 135 12.52 -38.57 7.68
CA ASN A 135 11.24 -39.17 8.08
C ASN A 135 10.20 -38.15 8.58
N SER A 136 10.62 -36.90 8.87
CA SER A 136 9.76 -35.83 9.33
C SER A 136 9.29 -34.96 8.17
N GLY A 137 8.12 -34.35 8.32
CA GLY A 137 7.66 -33.25 7.47
C GLY A 137 8.11 -31.88 7.98
N PHE A 138 8.72 -31.80 9.15
CA PHE A 138 9.24 -30.54 9.67
C PHE A 138 10.40 -30.04 8.81
N HIS A 139 10.39 -28.76 8.48
CA HIS A 139 11.44 -28.12 7.68
C HIS A 139 11.60 -26.66 8.04
N ILE A 140 12.78 -26.13 7.71
CA ILE A 140 13.15 -24.74 7.84
C ILE A 140 13.23 -24.15 6.44
N ASN A 141 12.65 -22.99 6.25
CA ASN A 141 12.56 -22.30 4.97
C ASN A 141 13.39 -21.03 4.99
N ALA A 142 14.18 -20.82 3.95
CA ALA A 142 14.88 -19.57 3.71
C ALA A 142 14.79 -19.21 2.22
N GLY A 143 14.51 -17.95 1.90
CA GLY A 143 14.34 -17.58 0.50
C GLY A 143 14.14 -16.10 0.27
N VAL A 144 13.63 -15.81 -0.92
CA VAL A 144 13.31 -14.44 -1.34
C VAL A 144 11.98 -14.39 -2.05
N PHE A 145 11.24 -13.32 -1.82
CA PHE A 145 10.07 -12.92 -2.58
C PHE A 145 10.41 -11.67 -3.37
N ALA A 146 9.98 -11.59 -4.62
CA ALA A 146 10.18 -10.45 -5.51
C ALA A 146 8.84 -10.04 -6.11
N GLY A 147 8.37 -8.83 -5.77
CA GLY A 147 7.07 -8.34 -6.19
C GLY A 147 7.07 -6.83 -6.43
N SER A 148 5.87 -6.24 -6.51
CA SER A 148 5.71 -4.79 -6.62
C SER A 148 6.28 -4.08 -5.39
N GLU A 149 6.90 -2.93 -5.61
CA GLU A 149 7.27 -2.03 -4.50
C GLU A 149 6.01 -1.38 -3.90
N GLY A 150 5.09 -0.91 -4.75
CA GLY A 150 3.78 -0.39 -4.33
C GLY A 150 2.87 -1.55 -3.92
N ILE A 151 2.57 -1.64 -2.63
CA ILE A 151 1.72 -2.70 -2.07
C ILE A 151 0.32 -2.22 -1.75
N LEU A 152 0.14 -0.90 -1.63
CA LEU A 152 -1.15 -0.25 -1.40
C LEU A 152 -1.14 1.11 -2.09
N ASP A 153 -2.20 1.39 -2.83
CA ASP A 153 -2.54 2.71 -3.35
C ASP A 153 -3.96 3.06 -2.90
N ALA A 154 -4.09 4.14 -2.15
CA ALA A 154 -5.37 4.61 -1.62
C ALA A 154 -5.69 6.01 -2.16
N TYR A 155 -6.95 6.22 -2.54
CA TYR A 155 -7.49 7.47 -3.05
C TYR A 155 -8.65 7.89 -2.17
N GLY A 156 -8.48 9.02 -1.49
CA GLY A 156 -9.52 9.61 -0.66
C GLY A 156 -10.14 10.83 -1.34
N SER A 157 -11.45 10.95 -1.30
CA SER A 157 -12.17 12.13 -1.80
C SER A 157 -13.29 12.55 -0.86
N ALA A 158 -13.57 13.86 -0.84
CA ALA A 158 -14.69 14.47 -0.13
C ALA A 158 -15.42 15.41 -1.09
N PRO A 159 -16.21 14.87 -2.05
CA PRO A 159 -16.68 15.64 -3.19
C PRO A 159 -17.59 16.82 -2.81
N ASP A 160 -18.46 16.67 -1.82
CA ASP A 160 -19.33 17.73 -1.37
C ASP A 160 -18.56 18.87 -0.68
N TYR A 161 -17.56 18.50 0.12
CA TYR A 161 -16.69 19.48 0.77
C TYR A 161 -15.84 20.24 -0.24
N TRP A 162 -15.25 19.52 -1.20
CA TRP A 162 -14.48 20.11 -2.28
C TRP A 162 -15.31 21.05 -3.14
N LYS A 163 -16.56 20.67 -3.46
CA LYS A 163 -17.49 21.50 -4.21
C LYS A 163 -17.82 22.79 -3.47
N ALA A 164 -18.09 22.71 -2.16
CA ALA A 164 -18.37 23.90 -1.33
C ALA A 164 -17.15 24.84 -1.29
N TYR A 165 -15.95 24.29 -1.08
CA TYR A 165 -14.70 25.05 -1.07
C TYR A 165 -14.41 25.72 -2.42
N SER A 166 -14.48 24.97 -3.51
CA SER A 166 -14.23 25.48 -4.87
C SER A 166 -15.23 26.59 -5.26
N SER A 167 -16.52 26.43 -4.90
CA SER A 167 -17.52 27.45 -5.11
C SER A 167 -17.19 28.72 -4.33
N MET A 168 -16.88 28.60 -3.06
CA MET A 168 -16.51 29.72 -2.20
C MET A 168 -15.29 30.47 -2.74
N VAL A 169 -14.23 29.76 -3.16
CA VAL A 169 -13.02 30.36 -3.74
C VAL A 169 -13.33 31.10 -5.04
N ASN A 170 -14.17 30.52 -5.91
CA ASN A 170 -14.57 31.15 -7.17
C ASN A 170 -15.43 32.39 -6.94
N ASP A 171 -16.35 32.37 -5.97
CA ASP A 171 -17.14 33.53 -5.59
C ASP A 171 -16.24 34.64 -5.06
N ALA A 172 -15.29 34.33 -4.18
CA ALA A 172 -14.33 35.28 -3.66
C ALA A 172 -13.49 35.92 -4.77
N LYS A 173 -12.94 35.11 -5.72
CA LYS A 173 -12.20 35.59 -6.87
C LYS A 173 -13.05 36.50 -7.78
N THR A 174 -14.33 36.20 -7.93
CA THR A 174 -15.26 37.00 -8.75
C THR A 174 -15.52 38.34 -8.08
N ILE A 175 -15.75 38.37 -6.77
CA ILE A 175 -15.91 39.58 -5.99
C ILE A 175 -14.64 40.46 -6.06
N ALA A 176 -13.46 39.86 -5.96
CA ALA A 176 -12.19 40.57 -6.02
C ALA A 176 -11.94 41.31 -7.35
N LYS A 177 -12.55 40.85 -8.45
CA LYS A 177 -12.48 41.56 -9.74
C LYS A 177 -13.23 42.88 -9.70
N ASP A 178 -14.35 42.94 -8.99
CA ASP A 178 -15.16 44.13 -8.87
C ASP A 178 -14.64 45.08 -7.78
N TYR A 179 -13.99 44.52 -6.76
CA TYR A 179 -13.44 45.23 -5.61
C TYR A 179 -11.97 44.90 -5.40
N PRO A 180 -11.02 45.64 -5.99
CA PRO A 180 -9.58 45.36 -5.89
C PRO A 180 -9.06 45.30 -4.46
N ASP A 181 -9.59 46.07 -3.54
CA ASP A 181 -9.21 46.03 -2.12
C ASP A 181 -9.59 44.71 -1.42
N TYR A 182 -10.56 43.99 -1.98
CA TYR A 182 -10.92 42.63 -1.54
C TYR A 182 -9.88 41.56 -1.94
N SER A 183 -8.96 41.89 -2.83
CA SER A 183 -7.90 40.95 -3.29
C SER A 183 -7.02 40.44 -2.14
N SER A 184 -6.84 41.27 -1.10
CA SER A 184 -6.10 40.87 0.10
C SER A 184 -6.80 39.73 0.86
N VAL A 185 -8.12 39.73 0.90
CA VAL A 185 -8.94 38.67 1.51
C VAL A 185 -8.82 37.38 0.70
N VAL A 186 -8.91 37.48 -0.63
CA VAL A 186 -8.77 36.30 -1.52
C VAL A 186 -7.39 35.66 -1.42
N GLY A 187 -6.34 36.49 -1.35
CA GLY A 187 -4.95 36.00 -1.20
C GLY A 187 -4.67 35.35 0.16
N SER A 188 -5.58 35.52 1.11
CA SER A 188 -5.47 34.94 2.45
C SER A 188 -6.30 33.67 2.65
N ILE A 189 -7.09 33.24 1.64
CA ILE A 189 -7.86 31.99 1.74
C ILE A 189 -6.88 30.83 1.84
N PRO A 190 -6.90 30.02 2.93
CA PRO A 190 -5.98 28.92 3.10
C PRO A 190 -6.25 27.84 2.07
N GLU A 191 -5.18 27.29 1.50
CA GLU A 191 -5.30 26.09 0.68
C GLU A 191 -5.80 24.93 1.53
N LEU A 192 -6.68 24.09 0.93
CA LEU A 192 -7.13 22.87 1.56
C LEU A 192 -5.96 21.88 1.64
N SER A 193 -5.30 21.88 2.78
CA SER A 193 -4.21 20.96 3.06
C SER A 193 -4.32 20.39 4.47
N ALA A 194 -3.85 19.16 4.64
CA ALA A 194 -3.83 18.48 5.92
C ALA A 194 -2.42 17.97 6.20
N THR A 195 -1.92 18.19 7.41
CA THR A 195 -0.64 17.64 7.85
C THR A 195 -0.88 16.33 8.58
N VAL A 196 -0.26 15.27 8.09
CA VAL A 196 -0.33 13.92 8.66
C VAL A 196 1.10 13.48 9.01
N GLY A 197 1.42 13.43 10.29
CA GLY A 197 2.79 13.24 10.76
C GLY A 197 3.67 14.43 10.39
N ASP A 198 4.72 14.19 9.62
CA ASP A 198 5.66 15.20 9.11
C ASP A 198 5.35 15.67 7.68
N ARG A 199 4.29 15.15 7.06
CA ARG A 199 3.92 15.42 5.66
C ARG A 199 2.68 16.30 5.57
N THR A 200 2.74 17.29 4.70
CA THR A 200 1.59 18.12 4.35
C THR A 200 1.05 17.70 2.99
N LEU A 201 -0.21 17.34 2.96
CA LEU A 201 -0.95 16.90 1.78
C LEU A 201 -1.96 17.97 1.39
N ALA A 202 -1.85 18.50 0.18
CA ALA A 202 -2.80 19.47 -0.36
C ALA A 202 -3.81 18.77 -1.27
N LEU A 203 -5.09 19.13 -1.14
CA LEU A 203 -6.08 18.76 -2.15
C LEU A 203 -5.79 19.54 -3.43
N LYS A 204 -5.58 18.82 -4.52
CA LYS A 204 -5.43 19.39 -5.85
C LYS A 204 -6.79 19.68 -6.48
N ASP A 205 -6.76 20.18 -7.73
CA ASP A 205 -7.94 20.67 -8.46
C ASP A 205 -9.06 19.64 -8.65
N ASP A 206 -8.78 18.36 -8.45
CA ASP A 206 -9.75 17.25 -8.51
C ASP A 206 -10.39 16.88 -7.15
N GLY A 207 -9.89 17.48 -6.04
CA GLY A 207 -10.36 17.17 -4.70
C GLY A 207 -9.99 15.78 -4.19
N ILE A 208 -9.03 15.11 -4.82
CA ILE A 208 -8.58 13.76 -4.49
C ILE A 208 -7.23 13.83 -3.76
N VAL A 209 -7.09 13.04 -2.71
CA VAL A 209 -5.82 12.77 -2.02
C VAL A 209 -5.40 11.35 -2.33
N ASN A 210 -4.18 11.20 -2.84
CA ASN A 210 -3.57 9.90 -3.09
C ASN A 210 -2.53 9.59 -2.02
N LEU A 211 -2.56 8.36 -1.51
CA LEU A 211 -1.60 7.80 -0.58
C LEU A 211 -1.13 6.45 -1.08
N GLY A 212 0.17 6.32 -1.33
CA GLY A 212 0.80 5.05 -1.67
C GLY A 212 1.64 4.51 -0.53
N LEU A 213 1.66 3.19 -0.35
CA LEU A 213 2.56 2.50 0.56
C LEU A 213 3.50 1.62 -0.24
N LYS A 214 4.80 1.87 -0.12
CA LYS A 214 5.86 1.13 -0.81
C LYS A 214 6.72 0.33 0.18
N THR A 215 7.26 -0.76 -0.33
CA THR A 215 8.20 -1.63 0.39
C THR A 215 9.36 -2.00 -0.52
N ALA A 216 10.34 -2.75 -0.01
CA ALA A 216 11.37 -3.33 -0.87
C ALA A 216 10.77 -4.30 -1.90
N ALA A 217 11.22 -4.20 -3.17
CA ALA A 217 10.81 -5.12 -4.24
C ALA A 217 11.29 -6.55 -3.99
N ILE A 218 12.44 -6.71 -3.33
CA ILE A 218 13.02 -8.01 -2.94
C ILE A 218 12.94 -8.12 -1.42
N ARG A 219 12.23 -9.16 -0.94
CA ARG A 219 11.90 -9.39 0.47
C ARG A 219 12.50 -10.72 0.90
N PRO A 220 13.56 -10.74 1.70
CA PRO A 220 14.07 -11.96 2.32
C PRO A 220 12.97 -12.64 3.16
N TYR A 221 12.97 -13.96 3.11
CA TYR A 221 12.00 -14.81 3.79
C TYR A 221 12.72 -15.82 4.68
N LEU A 222 12.19 -15.99 5.90
CA LEU A 222 12.60 -17.05 6.82
C LEU A 222 11.34 -17.64 7.45
N GLY A 223 11.27 -18.97 7.52
CA GLY A 223 10.10 -19.65 8.06
C GLY A 223 10.36 -21.07 8.52
N LEU A 224 9.32 -21.63 9.09
CA LEU A 224 9.23 -23.04 9.51
C LEU A 224 8.00 -23.63 8.85
N GLY A 225 8.02 -24.92 8.58
CA GLY A 225 6.87 -25.58 7.97
C GLY A 225 6.72 -27.03 8.35
N PHE A 226 5.55 -27.55 7.97
CA PHE A 226 5.17 -28.94 8.17
C PHE A 226 4.55 -29.49 6.88
N GLY A 227 4.98 -30.67 6.46
CA GLY A 227 4.64 -31.27 5.19
C GLY A 227 5.88 -31.42 4.32
N ARG A 228 5.74 -31.86 3.08
CA ARG A 228 6.86 -32.06 2.17
C ARG A 228 6.51 -31.51 0.79
N SER A 229 7.36 -30.66 0.22
CA SER A 229 7.26 -30.20 -1.17
C SER A 229 7.46 -31.34 -2.19
N LEU A 230 8.11 -32.43 -1.77
CA LEU A 230 8.19 -33.69 -2.50
C LEU A 230 7.53 -34.79 -1.67
N PRO A 231 6.22 -34.98 -1.79
CA PRO A 231 5.51 -35.99 -1.02
C PRO A 231 5.95 -37.40 -1.42
N ARG A 232 5.90 -38.32 -0.46
CA ARG A 232 6.24 -39.75 -0.70
C ARG A 232 5.23 -40.45 -1.62
N LYS A 233 3.96 -40.03 -1.54
CA LYS A 233 2.88 -40.41 -2.46
C LYS A 233 2.68 -39.31 -3.50
N HIS A 234 1.73 -39.48 -4.40
CA HIS A 234 1.43 -38.48 -5.42
C HIS A 234 0.93 -37.16 -4.85
N PHE A 235 0.13 -37.18 -3.79
CA PHE A 235 -0.43 -36.00 -3.16
C PHE A 235 0.17 -35.74 -1.77
N GLY A 236 0.33 -34.48 -1.44
CA GLY A 236 0.74 -34.01 -0.12
C GLY A 236 0.17 -32.66 0.22
N PHE A 237 0.16 -32.35 1.52
CA PHE A 237 -0.16 -31.05 2.07
C PHE A 237 1.07 -30.50 2.78
N GLN A 238 1.24 -29.19 2.71
CA GLN A 238 2.29 -28.49 3.42
C GLN A 238 1.72 -27.20 3.99
N PHE A 239 2.12 -26.88 5.19
CA PHE A 239 1.83 -25.65 5.89
C PHE A 239 3.11 -24.96 6.28
N ASP A 240 3.21 -23.66 6.00
CA ASP A 240 4.38 -22.83 6.31
C ASP A 240 3.94 -21.60 7.08
N LEU A 241 4.79 -21.22 8.03
CA LEU A 241 4.68 -20.00 8.81
C LEU A 241 6.07 -19.33 8.83
N GLY A 242 6.11 -18.06 8.51
CA GLY A 242 7.36 -17.32 8.48
C GLY A 242 7.17 -15.83 8.45
N VAL A 243 8.26 -15.14 8.18
CA VAL A 243 8.31 -13.69 8.09
C VAL A 243 9.04 -13.28 6.80
N LEU A 244 8.48 -12.27 6.15
CA LEU A 244 9.12 -11.53 5.06
C LEU A 244 9.71 -10.25 5.65
N TYR A 245 10.98 -10.00 5.41
CA TYR A 245 11.58 -8.71 5.70
C TYR A 245 11.24 -7.75 4.55
N THR A 246 10.37 -6.78 4.83
CA THR A 246 9.85 -5.83 3.83
C THR A 246 10.70 -4.57 3.70
N GLY A 247 11.69 -4.39 4.58
CA GLY A 247 12.34 -3.10 4.75
C GLY A 247 11.39 -2.08 5.41
N LYS A 248 11.81 -0.84 5.45
CA LYS A 248 10.95 0.25 5.90
C LYS A 248 9.83 0.48 4.89
N TYR A 249 8.64 0.76 5.40
CA TYR A 249 7.55 1.22 4.57
C TYR A 249 7.79 2.68 4.20
N ASP A 250 7.64 3.01 2.94
CA ASP A 250 7.70 4.38 2.43
C ASP A 250 6.31 4.82 2.01
N ILE A 251 5.82 5.88 2.67
CA ILE A 251 4.53 6.49 2.35
C ILE A 251 4.80 7.52 1.27
N THR A 252 4.11 7.44 0.16
CA THR A 252 4.23 8.36 -0.97
C THR A 252 2.89 9.02 -1.25
N SER A 253 2.90 10.27 -1.68
CA SER A 253 1.71 10.97 -2.15
C SER A 253 2.03 11.88 -3.31
N ALA A 254 1.16 11.90 -4.31
CA ALA A 254 1.20 12.89 -5.37
C ALA A 254 0.73 14.28 -4.91
N ASN A 255 0.11 14.35 -3.74
CA ASN A 255 -0.45 15.55 -3.13
C ASN A 255 0.50 16.19 -2.11
N GLU A 256 1.69 15.63 -1.89
CA GLU A 256 2.67 16.18 -0.95
C GLU A 256 3.16 17.54 -1.41
N VAL A 257 3.16 18.51 -0.50
CA VAL A 257 3.64 19.87 -0.73
C VAL A 257 4.68 20.23 0.33
N GLU A 258 5.71 20.97 -0.08
CA GLU A 258 6.71 21.51 0.84
C GLU A 258 6.10 22.71 1.58
N GLY A 259 6.07 22.64 2.91
CA GLY A 259 5.67 23.77 3.75
C GLY A 259 4.81 23.32 4.95
N THR A 260 4.80 24.15 5.98
CA THR A 260 4.13 23.86 7.26
C THR A 260 2.77 24.53 7.41
N SER A 261 2.16 25.04 6.35
CA SER A 261 0.94 25.83 6.39
C SER A 261 -0.36 25.02 6.26
N GLY A 262 -0.30 23.71 6.40
CA GLY A 262 -1.48 22.85 6.38
C GLY A 262 -2.17 22.76 7.75
N TYR A 263 -3.46 22.49 7.75
CA TYR A 263 -4.23 22.17 8.96
C TYR A 263 -3.71 20.84 9.53
N LYS A 264 -3.24 20.85 10.79
CA LYS A 264 -2.79 19.61 11.44
C LYS A 264 -4.00 18.73 11.75
N VAL A 265 -4.06 17.59 11.10
CA VAL A 265 -4.98 16.51 11.51
C VAL A 265 -4.35 15.81 12.71
N GLU A 266 -4.62 16.31 13.89
CA GLU A 266 -4.26 15.64 15.15
C GLU A 266 -5.23 14.47 15.39
N ASN A 267 -5.03 13.40 14.64
CA ASN A 267 -5.70 12.14 14.93
C ASN A 267 -4.66 11.18 15.50
N GLU A 268 -4.71 10.99 16.82
CA GLU A 268 -3.78 10.13 17.56
C GLU A 268 -3.67 8.71 16.96
N LYS A 269 -4.78 8.16 16.44
CA LYS A 269 -4.79 6.84 15.79
C LYS A 269 -4.02 6.84 14.46
N ILE A 270 -4.10 7.92 13.69
CA ILE A 270 -3.36 8.05 12.42
C ILE A 270 -1.88 8.19 12.72
N THR A 271 -1.51 9.05 13.66
CA THR A 271 -0.12 9.24 14.08
C THR A 271 0.49 7.93 14.62
N GLN A 272 -0.24 7.21 15.48
CA GLN A 272 0.20 5.90 15.98
C GLN A 272 0.34 4.86 14.86
N ALA A 273 -0.56 4.85 13.87
CA ALA A 273 -0.48 3.93 12.73
C ALA A 273 0.75 4.22 11.85
N LEU A 274 1.07 5.49 11.61
CA LEU A 274 2.25 5.90 10.85
C LEU A 274 3.54 5.55 11.60
N GLU A 275 3.63 5.85 12.90
CA GLU A 275 4.77 5.46 13.73
C GLU A 275 4.95 3.94 13.81
N LEU A 276 3.86 3.18 13.78
CA LEU A 276 3.89 1.73 13.77
C LEU A 276 4.41 1.23 12.41
N ALA A 277 3.97 1.82 11.31
CA ALA A 277 4.44 1.50 9.96
C ALA A 277 5.95 1.72 9.83
N ASP A 278 6.49 2.81 10.38
CA ASP A 278 7.93 3.09 10.39
C ASP A 278 8.76 2.06 11.20
N LYS A 279 8.15 1.45 12.21
CA LYS A 279 8.82 0.47 13.10
C LYS A 279 8.69 -0.96 12.61
N ILE A 280 7.63 -1.30 11.87
CA ILE A 280 7.39 -2.66 11.36
C ILE A 280 8.11 -2.80 10.02
N CYS A 281 9.14 -3.62 10.00
CA CYS A 281 9.89 -3.99 8.79
C CYS A 281 9.67 -5.45 8.39
N ILE A 282 8.67 -6.11 8.98
CA ILE A 282 8.38 -7.52 8.76
C ILE A 282 6.90 -7.73 8.43
N TYR A 283 6.62 -8.66 7.54
CA TYR A 283 5.27 -9.10 7.17
C TYR A 283 5.11 -10.59 7.52
N PRO A 284 4.13 -10.97 8.35
CA PRO A 284 3.86 -12.36 8.67
C PRO A 284 3.34 -13.10 7.44
N GLN A 285 4.02 -14.15 7.03
CA GLN A 285 3.64 -14.99 5.92
C GLN A 285 3.15 -16.34 6.43
N MET A 286 1.94 -16.71 6.02
CA MET A 286 1.36 -18.01 6.29
C MET A 286 0.83 -18.58 4.98
N SER A 287 1.12 -19.85 4.71
CA SER A 287 0.61 -20.51 3.51
C SER A 287 0.24 -21.98 3.74
N LEU A 288 -0.77 -22.41 3.02
CA LEU A 288 -1.17 -23.79 2.88
C LEU A 288 -0.96 -24.20 1.42
N ARG A 289 -0.37 -25.38 1.19
CA ARG A 289 -0.05 -25.88 -0.13
C ARG A 289 -0.65 -27.26 -0.35
N LEU A 290 -1.27 -27.45 -1.49
CA LEU A 290 -1.62 -28.77 -2.04
C LEU A 290 -0.59 -29.13 -3.09
N ILE A 291 0.06 -30.25 -2.95
CA ILE A 291 1.22 -30.64 -3.74
C ILE A 291 0.94 -31.93 -4.48
N TYR A 292 1.29 -31.97 -5.76
CA TYR A 292 1.25 -33.16 -6.59
C TYR A 292 2.65 -33.51 -7.10
N LYS A 293 3.15 -34.70 -6.76
CA LYS A 293 4.40 -35.22 -7.28
C LYS A 293 4.17 -35.84 -8.65
N ILE A 294 4.90 -35.34 -9.66
CA ILE A 294 4.73 -35.76 -11.05
C ILE A 294 5.47 -37.09 -11.29
N PHE A 295 6.73 -37.20 -10.85
CA PHE A 295 7.56 -38.40 -10.93
C PHE A 295 8.63 -38.44 -9.84
#